data_979a81db6d361677730a76a38bccfbef
#
_entry.id   979a81db6d361677730a76a38bccfbef
#
_cell.length_a   1.000
_cell.length_b   1.000
_cell.length_c   1.000
_cell.angle_alpha   90.00
_cell.angle_beta   90.00
_cell.angle_gamma   90.00
#
_symmetry.space_group_name_H-M   'P 1'
#
loop_
_entity.id
_entity.type
_entity.pdbx_description
1 polymer ?
#
loop_
_entity_poly.entity_id
_entity_poly.type
_entity_poly.pdbx_seq_one_letter_code
_entity_poly.pdbx_strand_id
1 'polypeptide(L)'
;YSEGTGKFLTYREVPHGEVYYRQFNGRCMMRLAFSYGNKLQEFKNKMEALGAVNCGHGDAGYEFEFINGHRVQFLLWAGDEEFPPSSQILFSDNFPLSFEAEDLAVVGDIAIGTLKKMKEDFTMGFSTVPCNEFVEVLASKAPVPGGGGASALVGAIGTALGNMVGSLTVGKKKYADVE
;
A
#
# COMPACT_ATOMS: atom_id res chain seq x y z
N TYR A 1 5.77 -25.58 -0.44
CA TYR A 1 5.95 -24.14 -0.67
C TYR A 1 6.44 -23.96 -2.10
N SER A 2 5.61 -23.51 -3.00
CA SER A 2 6.02 -23.26 -4.37
C SER A 2 6.21 -21.76 -4.56
N GLU A 3 7.44 -21.35 -4.79
CA GLU A 3 7.73 -19.97 -5.16
C GLU A 3 7.17 -19.70 -6.55
N GLY A 4 6.53 -18.54 -6.74
CA GLY A 4 6.09 -18.10 -8.05
C GLY A 4 7.27 -17.77 -8.97
N THR A 5 7.08 -17.95 -10.28
CA THR A 5 8.12 -17.64 -11.27
C THR A 5 8.25 -16.14 -11.56
N GLY A 6 7.43 -15.30 -10.93
CA GLY A 6 7.35 -13.87 -11.20
C GLY A 6 6.35 -13.50 -12.29
N LYS A 7 5.62 -14.47 -12.84
CA LYS A 7 4.51 -14.23 -13.77
C LYS A 7 3.24 -13.93 -13.00
N PHE A 8 2.38 -13.14 -13.62
CA PHE A 8 1.04 -12.85 -13.12
C PHE A 8 -0.01 -13.31 -14.11
N LEU A 9 -1.08 -13.88 -13.57
CA LEU A 9 -2.21 -14.42 -14.32
C LEU A 9 -3.43 -13.53 -14.09
N THR A 10 -4.23 -13.35 -15.13
CA THR A 10 -5.58 -12.84 -14.98
C THR A 10 -6.47 -13.91 -14.34
N TYR A 11 -7.58 -13.51 -13.76
CA TYR A 11 -8.51 -14.47 -13.18
C TYR A 11 -9.03 -15.51 -14.17
N ARG A 12 -9.14 -15.17 -15.47
CA ARG A 12 -9.58 -16.10 -16.52
C ARG A 12 -8.54 -17.16 -16.87
N GLU A 13 -7.27 -16.89 -16.63
CA GLU A 13 -6.18 -17.83 -16.87
C GLU A 13 -6.02 -18.85 -15.74
N VAL A 14 -6.67 -18.60 -14.59
CA VAL A 14 -6.70 -19.56 -13.49
C VAL A 14 -7.64 -20.74 -13.86
N PRO A 15 -7.33 -21.98 -13.50
CA PRO A 15 -8.23 -23.11 -13.68
C PRO A 15 -9.63 -22.80 -13.15
N HIS A 16 -10.67 -23.06 -13.93
CA HIS A 16 -12.07 -22.72 -13.65
C HIS A 16 -12.40 -21.23 -13.54
N GLY A 17 -11.44 -20.32 -13.72
CA GLY A 17 -11.64 -18.88 -13.61
C GLY A 17 -12.70 -18.33 -14.57
N GLU A 18 -12.79 -18.87 -15.79
CA GLU A 18 -13.81 -18.43 -16.75
C GLU A 18 -15.25 -18.70 -16.24
N VAL A 19 -15.47 -19.80 -15.54
CA VAL A 19 -16.79 -20.17 -14.99
C VAL A 19 -17.24 -19.15 -13.94
N TYR A 20 -16.35 -18.72 -13.07
CA TYR A 20 -16.63 -17.81 -11.96
C TYR A 20 -16.34 -16.33 -12.30
N TYR A 21 -15.87 -16.05 -13.51
CA TYR A 21 -15.43 -14.71 -13.89
C TYR A 21 -16.51 -13.63 -13.69
N ARG A 22 -17.75 -13.92 -14.02
CA ARG A 22 -18.85 -12.95 -13.86
C ARG A 22 -19.02 -12.50 -12.41
N GLN A 23 -18.90 -13.43 -11.46
CA GLN A 23 -19.03 -13.14 -10.03
C GLN A 23 -17.79 -12.37 -9.55
N PHE A 24 -16.59 -12.81 -9.95
CA PHE A 24 -15.34 -12.13 -9.63
C PHE A 24 -15.33 -10.70 -10.17
N ASN A 25 -15.73 -10.50 -11.42
CA ASN A 25 -15.77 -9.17 -12.02
C ASN A 25 -16.67 -8.22 -11.21
N GLY A 26 -17.88 -8.64 -10.83
CA GLY A 26 -18.79 -7.82 -10.03
C GLY A 26 -18.27 -7.56 -8.60
N ARG A 27 -17.83 -8.61 -7.91
CA ARG A 27 -17.40 -8.53 -6.51
C ARG A 27 -16.07 -7.83 -6.31
N CYS A 28 -15.12 -8.00 -7.24
CA CYS A 28 -13.76 -7.53 -7.09
C CYS A 28 -13.42 -6.43 -8.08
N MET A 29 -13.43 -6.69 -9.38
CA MET A 29 -12.94 -5.74 -10.38
C MET A 29 -13.80 -4.47 -10.43
N MET A 30 -15.11 -4.58 -10.61
CA MET A 30 -15.98 -3.40 -10.64
C MET A 30 -15.98 -2.66 -9.30
N ARG A 31 -15.99 -3.38 -8.19
CA ARG A 31 -15.92 -2.79 -6.84
C ARG A 31 -14.62 -2.00 -6.63
N LEU A 32 -13.48 -2.52 -7.07
CA LEU A 32 -12.20 -1.82 -7.01
C LEU A 32 -12.23 -0.57 -7.89
N ALA A 33 -12.64 -0.70 -9.16
CA ALA A 33 -12.73 0.39 -10.12
C ALA A 33 -13.63 1.53 -9.61
N PHE A 34 -14.86 1.25 -9.21
CA PHE A 34 -15.80 2.30 -8.77
C PHE A 34 -15.48 2.85 -7.37
N SER A 35 -14.73 2.12 -6.55
CA SER A 35 -14.32 2.65 -5.24
C SER A 35 -13.17 3.65 -5.33
N TYR A 36 -12.24 3.44 -6.28
CA TYR A 36 -10.97 4.18 -6.31
C TYR A 36 -10.62 4.78 -7.67
N GLY A 37 -11.30 4.43 -8.76
CA GLY A 37 -10.97 4.89 -10.10
C GLY A 37 -11.00 6.42 -10.27
N ASN A 38 -11.85 7.12 -9.50
CA ASN A 38 -11.88 8.59 -9.45
C ASN A 38 -11.17 9.15 -8.21
N LYS A 39 -10.47 8.29 -7.45
CA LYS A 39 -9.77 8.61 -6.22
C LYS A 39 -8.38 7.95 -6.20
N LEU A 40 -7.66 8.09 -7.31
CA LEU A 40 -6.36 7.41 -7.48
C LEU A 40 -5.35 7.75 -6.38
N GLN A 41 -5.35 9.00 -5.90
CA GLN A 41 -4.42 9.40 -4.83
C GLN A 41 -4.74 8.70 -3.51
N GLU A 42 -6.02 8.58 -3.15
CA GLU A 42 -6.45 7.81 -1.99
C GLU A 42 -6.02 6.34 -2.09
N PHE A 43 -6.20 5.74 -3.27
CA PHE A 43 -5.76 4.37 -3.53
C PHE A 43 -4.25 4.21 -3.38
N LYS A 44 -3.46 5.07 -4.03
CA LYS A 44 -1.98 5.05 -3.94
C LYS A 44 -1.52 5.12 -2.49
N ASN A 45 -2.03 6.10 -1.74
CA ASN A 45 -1.68 6.29 -0.35
C ASN A 45 -1.98 5.04 0.51
N LYS A 46 -3.16 4.44 0.33
CA LYS A 46 -3.55 3.23 1.08
C LYS A 46 -2.69 2.03 0.71
N MET A 47 -2.36 1.85 -0.57
CA MET A 47 -1.49 0.74 -1.01
C MET A 47 -0.08 0.90 -0.46
N GLU A 48 0.48 2.10 -0.48
CA GLU A 48 1.78 2.40 0.10
C GLU A 48 1.80 2.19 1.63
N ALA A 49 0.72 2.58 2.32
CA ALA A 49 0.58 2.33 3.75
C ALA A 49 0.51 0.83 4.11
N LEU A 50 0.05 -0.02 3.19
CA LEU A 50 0.09 -1.48 3.31
C LEU A 50 1.46 -2.08 2.96
N GLY A 51 2.43 -1.28 2.56
CA GLY A 51 3.74 -1.74 2.11
C GLY A 51 3.73 -2.32 0.68
N ALA A 52 2.69 -2.04 -0.11
CA ALA A 52 2.62 -2.45 -1.50
C ALA A 52 3.61 -1.65 -2.36
N VAL A 53 4.15 -2.29 -3.37
CA VAL A 53 5.14 -1.71 -4.29
C VAL A 53 4.45 -1.30 -5.59
N ASN A 54 4.73 -0.09 -6.05
CA ASN A 54 4.24 0.37 -7.34
C ASN A 54 4.85 -0.47 -8.47
N CYS A 55 4.01 -1.10 -9.28
CA CYS A 55 4.44 -1.95 -10.39
C CYS A 55 4.49 -1.22 -11.75
N GLY A 56 4.15 0.07 -11.80
CA GLY A 56 4.26 0.90 -13.00
C GLY A 56 3.23 0.62 -14.10
N HIS A 57 2.16 -0.11 -13.80
CA HIS A 57 1.09 -0.43 -14.75
C HIS A 57 -0.19 0.34 -14.43
N GLY A 58 -0.95 0.74 -15.46
CA GLY A 58 -2.16 1.54 -15.32
C GLY A 58 -1.87 2.96 -14.84
N ASP A 59 -2.90 3.70 -14.45
CA ASP A 59 -2.77 5.02 -13.81
C ASP A 59 -2.35 4.91 -12.33
N ALA A 60 -2.69 3.77 -11.72
CA ALA A 60 -2.20 3.35 -10.42
C ALA A 60 -2.16 1.81 -10.37
N GLY A 61 -0.96 1.26 -10.25
CA GLY A 61 -0.73 -0.18 -10.17
C GLY A 61 0.17 -0.53 -9.00
N TYR A 62 -0.27 -1.46 -8.16
CA TYR A 62 0.45 -1.87 -6.96
C TYR A 62 0.44 -3.37 -6.80
N GLU A 63 1.57 -3.88 -6.34
CA GLU A 63 1.81 -5.29 -6.03
C GLU A 63 2.03 -5.44 -4.53
N PHE A 64 1.39 -6.45 -3.95
CA PHE A 64 1.55 -6.78 -2.54
C PHE A 64 1.51 -8.30 -2.32
N GLU A 65 2.14 -8.74 -1.27
CA GLU A 65 2.03 -10.13 -0.82
C GLU A 65 0.72 -10.29 -0.04
N PHE A 66 -0.10 -11.25 -0.45
CA PHE A 66 -1.33 -11.58 0.25
C PHE A 66 -1.08 -12.56 1.39
N ILE A 67 -0.41 -13.66 1.10
CA ILE A 67 -0.03 -14.69 2.08
C ILE A 67 1.10 -15.58 1.54
N ASN A 68 2.13 -15.81 2.34
CA ASN A 68 3.14 -16.86 2.11
C ASN A 68 3.68 -16.90 0.67
N GLY A 69 4.16 -15.78 0.16
CA GLY A 69 4.73 -15.66 -1.18
C GLY A 69 3.70 -15.61 -2.32
N HIS A 70 2.41 -15.64 -2.03
CA HIS A 70 1.36 -15.41 -3.03
C HIS A 70 1.12 -13.92 -3.17
N ARG A 71 1.35 -13.38 -4.38
CA ARG A 71 1.35 -11.95 -4.66
C ARG A 71 0.17 -11.56 -5.55
N VAL A 72 -0.39 -10.41 -5.27
CA VAL A 72 -1.54 -9.86 -6.02
C VAL A 72 -1.16 -8.49 -6.55
N GLN A 73 -1.58 -8.19 -7.77
CA GLN A 73 -1.49 -6.85 -8.33
C GLN A 73 -2.89 -6.26 -8.50
N PHE A 74 -3.06 -5.04 -8.03
CA PHE A 74 -4.22 -4.21 -8.30
C PHE A 74 -3.83 -3.11 -9.28
N LEU A 75 -4.49 -3.10 -10.44
CA LEU A 75 -4.28 -2.12 -11.49
C LEU A 75 -5.56 -1.31 -11.66
N LEU A 76 -5.44 0.02 -11.72
CA LEU A 76 -6.54 0.95 -11.88
C LEU A 76 -6.28 1.89 -13.05
N TRP A 77 -7.34 2.16 -13.79
CA TRP A 77 -7.43 3.23 -14.78
C TRP A 77 -8.55 4.19 -14.39
N ALA A 78 -8.25 5.48 -14.39
CA ALA A 78 -9.22 6.51 -14.10
C ALA A 78 -10.34 6.52 -15.15
N GLY A 79 -11.53 6.86 -14.71
CA GLY A 79 -12.60 7.19 -15.65
C GLY A 79 -12.41 8.61 -16.19
N ASP A 80 -12.95 8.84 -17.37
CA ASP A 80 -13.05 10.14 -18.02
C ASP A 80 -14.50 10.43 -18.46
N GLU A 81 -14.71 11.46 -19.29
CA GLU A 81 -16.05 11.83 -19.78
C GLU A 81 -16.67 10.77 -20.70
N GLU A 82 -15.85 9.94 -21.35
CA GLU A 82 -16.30 8.95 -22.32
C GLU A 82 -16.34 7.53 -21.73
N PHE A 83 -15.42 7.21 -20.80
CA PHE A 83 -15.26 5.87 -20.28
C PHE A 83 -15.31 5.83 -18.74
N PRO A 84 -16.05 4.87 -18.17
CA PRO A 84 -16.03 4.66 -16.72
C PRO A 84 -14.65 4.16 -16.25
N PRO A 85 -14.32 4.33 -14.98
CA PRO A 85 -13.10 3.76 -14.42
C PRO A 85 -13.08 2.24 -14.55
N SER A 86 -11.90 1.68 -14.74
CA SER A 86 -11.69 0.25 -14.88
C SER A 86 -10.57 -0.25 -13.98
N SER A 87 -10.56 -1.55 -13.73
CA SER A 87 -9.52 -2.19 -12.95
C SER A 87 -9.14 -3.55 -13.52
N GLN A 88 -7.97 -4.03 -13.13
CA GLN A 88 -7.54 -5.40 -13.32
C GLN A 88 -6.91 -5.91 -12.03
N ILE A 89 -7.18 -7.17 -11.71
CA ILE A 89 -6.58 -7.87 -10.60
C ILE A 89 -5.82 -9.06 -11.16
N LEU A 90 -4.53 -9.11 -10.84
CA LEU A 90 -3.64 -10.18 -11.28
C LEU A 90 -3.15 -10.97 -10.07
N PHE A 91 -2.91 -12.24 -10.27
CA PHE A 91 -2.47 -13.19 -9.26
C PHE A 91 -1.14 -13.81 -9.70
N SER A 92 -0.18 -13.95 -8.81
CA SER A 92 1.05 -14.66 -9.11
C SER A 92 0.76 -16.12 -9.50
N ASP A 93 1.59 -16.67 -10.36
CA ASP A 93 1.40 -17.99 -11.00
C ASP A 93 1.45 -19.18 -10.05
N ASN A 94 1.81 -18.96 -8.78
CA ASN A 94 1.74 -19.98 -7.74
C ASN A 94 0.36 -20.07 -7.05
N PHE A 95 -0.54 -19.09 -7.26
CA PHE A 95 -1.89 -19.15 -6.68
C PHE A 95 -2.65 -20.42 -7.04
N PRO A 96 -2.72 -20.85 -8.33
CA PRO A 96 -3.46 -22.04 -8.70
C PRO A 96 -2.91 -23.35 -8.14
N LEU A 97 -1.71 -23.32 -7.55
CA LEU A 97 -1.12 -24.48 -6.87
C LEU A 97 -1.65 -24.68 -5.46
N SER A 98 -2.27 -23.66 -4.88
CA SER A 98 -2.70 -23.64 -3.48
C SER A 98 -4.17 -23.25 -3.30
N PHE A 99 -4.76 -22.59 -4.29
CA PHE A 99 -6.09 -21.98 -4.23
C PHE A 99 -6.87 -22.25 -5.50
N GLU A 100 -8.19 -22.43 -5.35
CA GLU A 100 -9.13 -22.57 -6.46
C GLU A 100 -9.67 -21.18 -6.89
N ALA A 101 -10.36 -21.12 -8.02
CA ALA A 101 -10.92 -19.87 -8.53
C ALA A 101 -11.86 -19.17 -7.53
N GLU A 102 -12.66 -19.92 -6.80
CA GLU A 102 -13.55 -19.38 -5.77
C GLU A 102 -12.76 -18.69 -4.65
N ASP A 103 -11.65 -19.30 -4.22
CA ASP A 103 -10.77 -18.72 -3.19
C ASP A 103 -10.14 -17.40 -3.66
N LEU A 104 -9.75 -17.30 -4.93
CA LEU A 104 -9.20 -16.08 -5.49
C LEU A 104 -10.22 -14.93 -5.49
N ALA A 105 -11.50 -15.23 -5.65
CA ALA A 105 -12.54 -14.23 -5.50
C ALA A 105 -12.66 -13.74 -4.05
N VAL A 106 -12.46 -14.63 -3.08
CA VAL A 106 -12.40 -14.27 -1.65
C VAL A 106 -11.15 -13.45 -1.35
N VAL A 107 -9.99 -13.82 -1.90
CA VAL A 107 -8.74 -13.05 -1.78
C VAL A 107 -8.95 -11.61 -2.25
N GLY A 108 -9.52 -11.42 -3.43
CA GLY A 108 -9.84 -10.09 -3.96
C GLY A 108 -10.80 -9.31 -3.07
N ASP A 109 -11.85 -9.97 -2.58
CA ASP A 109 -12.85 -9.34 -1.71
C ASP A 109 -12.27 -8.90 -0.36
N ILE A 110 -11.45 -9.74 0.27
CA ILE A 110 -10.75 -9.43 1.53
C ILE A 110 -9.80 -8.25 1.32
N ALA A 111 -8.98 -8.27 0.28
CA ALA A 111 -8.01 -7.22 0.01
C ALA A 111 -8.68 -5.87 -0.22
N ILE A 112 -9.73 -5.82 -1.05
CA ILE A 112 -10.51 -4.59 -1.28
C ILE A 112 -11.25 -4.15 0.00
N GLY A 113 -11.79 -5.10 0.76
CA GLY A 113 -12.44 -4.84 2.02
C GLY A 113 -11.49 -4.23 3.06
N THR A 114 -10.25 -4.67 3.09
CA THR A 114 -9.19 -4.11 3.94
C THR A 114 -8.90 -2.67 3.55
N LEU A 115 -8.67 -2.39 2.27
CA LEU A 115 -8.47 -1.02 1.77
C LEU A 115 -9.63 -0.09 2.15
N LYS A 116 -10.87 -0.56 2.04
CA LYS A 116 -12.05 0.25 2.40
C LYS A 116 -12.17 0.54 3.89
N LYS A 117 -11.70 -0.35 4.74
CA LYS A 117 -11.71 -0.17 6.20
C LYS A 117 -10.59 0.74 6.69
N MET A 118 -9.54 0.93 5.89
CA MET A 118 -8.48 1.88 6.21
C MET A 118 -9.08 3.29 6.15
N LYS A 119 -9.04 4.00 7.28
CA LYS A 119 -9.48 5.40 7.36
C LYS A 119 -8.51 6.27 6.56
N GLU A 120 -9.01 7.35 5.97
CA GLU A 120 -8.18 8.33 5.25
C GLU A 120 -7.11 8.98 6.16
N ASP A 121 -7.36 9.00 7.47
CA ASP A 121 -6.45 9.54 8.48
C ASP A 121 -5.09 8.80 8.55
N PHE A 122 -4.95 7.62 7.94
CA PHE A 122 -3.67 6.90 7.86
C PHE A 122 -2.75 7.41 6.74
N THR A 123 -3.24 8.32 5.91
CA THR A 123 -2.54 8.79 4.70
C THR A 123 -1.81 10.12 4.87
N MET A 124 -1.94 10.79 6.00
CA MET A 124 -0.97 11.82 6.34
C MET A 124 0.26 11.14 6.92
N GLY A 125 1.28 10.96 6.10
CA GLY A 125 2.60 10.69 6.61
C GLY A 125 2.94 11.82 7.58
N PHE A 126 2.81 11.61 8.89
CA PHE A 126 3.08 12.62 9.91
C PHE A 126 4.50 13.22 9.78
N SER A 127 5.38 12.58 9.03
CA SER A 127 6.69 13.09 8.62
C SER A 127 6.64 14.25 7.62
N THR A 128 5.50 14.45 6.93
CA THR A 128 5.31 15.54 5.94
C THR A 128 4.40 16.66 6.41
N VAL A 129 3.76 16.47 7.57
CA VAL A 129 2.89 17.48 8.19
C VAL A 129 3.75 18.54 8.91
N PRO A 130 3.42 19.84 8.84
CA PRO A 130 4.08 20.85 9.64
C PRO A 130 4.06 20.51 11.13
N CYS A 131 5.16 20.77 11.84
CA CYS A 131 5.30 20.38 13.25
C CYS A 131 4.21 20.94 14.16
N ASN A 132 3.70 22.15 13.89
CA ASN A 132 2.58 22.74 14.62
C ASN A 132 1.30 21.91 14.47
N GLU A 133 0.97 21.51 13.25
CA GLU A 133 -0.21 20.70 12.96
C GLU A 133 -0.09 19.31 13.61
N PHE A 134 1.08 18.68 13.54
CA PHE A 134 1.34 17.42 14.24
C PHE A 134 1.08 17.55 15.75
N VAL A 135 1.57 18.60 16.38
CA VAL A 135 1.39 18.85 17.82
C VAL A 135 -0.06 19.11 18.17
N GLU A 136 -0.79 19.86 17.35
CA GLU A 136 -2.22 20.14 17.54
C GLU A 136 -3.07 18.85 17.46
N VAL A 137 -2.80 18.03 16.45
CA VAL A 137 -3.50 16.74 16.30
C VAL A 137 -3.15 15.79 17.44
N LEU A 138 -1.89 15.72 17.85
CA LEU A 138 -1.44 14.89 18.98
C LEU A 138 -2.11 15.32 20.31
N ALA A 139 -2.35 16.63 20.50
CA ALA A 139 -3.01 17.16 21.69
C ALA A 139 -4.54 16.99 21.66
N SER A 140 -5.10 16.56 20.56
CA SER A 140 -6.54 16.40 20.36
C SER A 140 -7.05 15.03 20.84
N LYS A 141 -8.33 14.74 20.59
CA LYS A 141 -8.94 13.42 20.79
C LYS A 141 -8.76 12.47 19.58
N ALA A 142 -7.97 12.87 18.57
CA ALA A 142 -7.74 12.04 17.40
C ALA A 142 -7.04 10.73 17.81
N PRO A 143 -7.43 9.59 17.22
CA PRO A 143 -6.81 8.30 17.54
C PRO A 143 -5.37 8.17 17.03
N VAL A 144 -4.95 9.04 16.13
CA VAL A 144 -3.60 9.11 15.52
C VAL A 144 -3.20 10.60 15.35
N PRO A 145 -1.92 10.95 15.56
CA PRO A 145 -0.82 10.10 16.00
C PRO A 145 -0.98 9.68 17.46
N GLY A 146 -0.86 8.39 17.76
CA GLY A 146 -0.81 7.91 19.13
C GLY A 146 0.61 8.05 19.73
N GLY A 147 0.76 7.62 21.00
CA GLY A 147 2.04 7.69 21.70
C GLY A 147 3.21 7.03 20.95
N GLY A 148 2.96 5.96 20.18
CA GLY A 148 3.96 5.32 19.34
C GLY A 148 4.49 6.23 18.21
N GLY A 149 3.61 6.93 17.52
CA GLY A 149 4.00 7.89 16.47
C GLY A 149 4.77 9.08 17.03
N ALA A 150 4.32 9.60 18.17
CA ALA A 150 5.02 10.69 18.87
C ALA A 150 6.42 10.27 19.35
N SER A 151 6.55 9.07 19.93
CA SER A 151 7.85 8.53 20.36
C SER A 151 8.81 8.31 19.21
N ALA A 152 8.33 7.81 18.07
CA ALA A 152 9.14 7.63 16.87
C ALA A 152 9.68 8.97 16.33
N LEU A 153 8.84 10.02 16.31
CA LEU A 153 9.26 11.35 15.89
C LEU A 153 10.31 11.94 16.84
N VAL A 154 10.14 11.82 18.14
CA VAL A 154 11.14 12.26 19.13
C VAL A 154 12.45 11.51 18.95
N GLY A 155 12.41 10.20 18.72
CA GLY A 155 13.59 9.39 18.41
C GLY A 155 14.31 9.86 17.14
N ALA A 156 13.56 10.13 16.07
CA ALA A 156 14.12 10.64 14.81
C ALA A 156 14.78 12.01 14.98
N ILE A 157 14.15 12.93 15.71
CA ILE A 157 14.71 14.24 16.03
C ILE A 157 16.00 14.10 16.85
N GLY A 158 15.99 13.22 17.88
CA GLY A 158 17.18 12.95 18.69
C GLY A 158 18.35 12.40 17.86
N THR A 159 18.08 11.49 16.95
CA THR A 159 19.07 10.93 16.02
C THR A 159 19.61 12.00 15.07
N ALA A 160 18.75 12.85 14.52
CA ALA A 160 19.16 13.96 13.66
C ALA A 160 20.06 14.97 14.38
N LEU A 161 19.77 15.30 15.64
CA LEU A 161 20.60 16.15 16.49
C LEU A 161 21.97 15.50 16.76
N GLY A 162 22.02 14.21 17.07
CA GLY A 162 23.25 13.46 17.24
C GLY A 162 24.12 13.50 15.97
N ASN A 163 23.52 13.27 14.82
CA ASN A 163 24.19 13.35 13.52
C ASN A 163 24.70 14.77 13.20
N MET A 164 23.93 15.80 13.56
CA MET A 164 24.36 17.20 13.43
C MET A 164 25.64 17.48 14.26
N VAL A 165 25.66 17.04 15.53
CA VAL A 165 26.83 17.19 16.41
C VAL A 165 28.03 16.47 15.81
N GLY A 166 27.86 15.20 15.37
CA GLY A 166 28.93 14.44 14.70
C GLY A 166 29.47 15.18 13.48
N SER A 167 28.59 15.64 12.59
CA SER A 167 28.99 16.39 11.39
C SER A 167 29.70 17.72 11.67
N LEU A 168 29.40 18.33 12.81
CA LEU A 168 30.06 19.57 13.24
C LEU A 168 31.41 19.35 13.95
N THR A 169 31.67 18.14 14.43
CA THR A 169 32.89 17.79 15.19
C THR A 169 33.95 17.07 14.36
N VAL A 170 33.52 16.12 13.52
CA VAL A 170 34.43 15.33 12.68
C VAL A 170 35.30 16.22 11.78
N GLY A 171 36.58 15.93 11.72
CA GLY A 171 37.56 16.66 10.91
C GLY A 171 38.02 18.00 11.48
N LYS A 172 37.55 18.40 12.67
CA LYS A 172 38.05 19.63 13.31
C LYS A 172 39.26 19.35 14.22
N LYS A 173 40.38 20.05 14.00
CA LYS A 173 41.61 19.91 14.80
C LYS A 173 41.39 19.96 16.31
N LYS A 174 40.36 20.69 16.77
CA LYS A 174 40.04 20.84 18.19
C LYS A 174 39.54 19.54 18.83
N TYR A 175 39.02 18.61 18.03
CA TYR A 175 38.37 17.38 18.49
C TYR A 175 39.06 16.11 17.98
N ALA A 176 40.29 16.25 17.41
CA ALA A 176 41.06 15.14 16.85
C ALA A 176 41.39 14.03 17.86
N ASP A 177 41.37 14.33 19.16
CA ASP A 177 41.65 13.36 20.22
C ASP A 177 40.43 12.54 20.66
N VAL A 178 39.25 12.83 20.10
CA VAL A 178 37.96 12.16 20.47
C VAL A 178 37.17 11.62 19.25
N GLU A 179 37.82 11.60 18.10
CA GLU A 179 37.27 11.01 16.86
C GLU A 179 37.41 9.49 16.83
#